data_009577f0ee0ddc631b27e01280dbcf22
#
_entry.id   009577f0ee0ddc631b27e01280dbcf22
#
_cell.length_a   1.000
_cell.length_b   1.000
_cell.length_c   1.000
_cell.angle_alpha   90.00
_cell.angle_beta   90.00
_cell.angle_gamma   90.00
#
_symmetry.space_group_name_H-M   'P 1'
#
loop_
_entity.id
_entity.type
_entity.pdbx_description
1 polymer ?
#
loop_
_entity_poly.entity_id
_entity_poly.type
_entity_poly.pdbx_seq_one_letter_code
_entity_poly.pdbx_strand_id
1 'polypeptide(L)'
;MDTTMRLMDFPSVIETIKGKICEMARPAINHAEAGANLIWLFKNYFRGRECKFFPEPLVQLGDDEVVPDICVVCDRTKIKETRIIGAPDLIIEILSPSTRNRDVEDKYALYAEHGIREYWIVDPKAGSVTVYVLDSDGRYEPPRSHSFISEREKADLVKYGRQHLIVEEMASVIFPDLIIRLSELFDYMED
;
A
#
# COMPACT_ATOMS: atom_id res chain seq x y z
N MET A 1 5.75 45.36 13.98
CA MET A 1 6.46 44.06 14.20
C MET A 1 5.44 42.97 13.84
N ASP A 2 5.43 42.59 12.59
CA ASP A 2 4.52 41.54 12.09
C ASP A 2 5.21 40.19 12.28
N THR A 3 4.83 39.49 13.35
CA THR A 3 5.33 38.15 13.61
C THR A 3 4.33 37.18 13.03
N THR A 4 4.22 37.14 11.73
CA THR A 4 3.57 36.04 11.02
C THR A 4 4.48 34.84 11.17
N MET A 5 4.21 34.05 12.21
CA MET A 5 4.82 32.74 12.40
C MET A 5 4.39 31.88 11.22
N ARG A 6 5.19 31.85 10.14
CA ARG A 6 5.05 30.83 9.08
C ARG A 6 5.06 29.50 9.76
N LEU A 7 3.99 28.73 9.56
CA LEU A 7 3.99 27.31 9.86
C LEU A 7 5.31 26.75 9.36
N MET A 8 6.12 26.23 10.27
CA MET A 8 7.42 25.65 9.96
C MET A 8 7.23 24.67 8.81
N ASP A 9 7.99 24.84 7.74
CA ASP A 9 8.11 23.84 6.69
C ASP A 9 8.60 22.56 7.37
N PHE A 10 7.69 21.64 7.62
CA PHE A 10 8.10 20.28 7.93
C PHE A 10 8.87 19.80 6.72
N PRO A 11 10.06 19.21 6.90
CA PRO A 11 10.82 18.71 5.77
C PRO A 11 9.91 17.79 4.96
N SER A 12 9.70 18.11 3.69
CA SER A 12 8.98 17.27 2.76
C SER A 12 9.70 15.92 2.72
N VAL A 13 8.95 14.83 2.80
CA VAL A 13 9.52 13.50 2.60
C VAL A 13 9.94 13.44 1.13
N ILE A 14 11.18 13.08 0.88
CA ILE A 14 11.79 13.06 -0.44
C ILE A 14 12.08 11.61 -0.80
N GLU A 15 11.64 11.21 -1.99
CA GLU A 15 12.00 9.94 -2.61
C GLU A 15 12.98 10.19 -3.75
N THR A 16 13.88 9.25 -3.99
CA THR A 16 14.74 9.23 -5.18
C THR A 16 14.44 7.98 -5.98
N ILE A 17 13.90 8.13 -7.18
CA ILE A 17 13.53 7.02 -8.06
C ILE A 17 14.22 7.21 -9.40
N LYS A 18 15.13 6.29 -9.76
CA LYS A 18 15.95 6.34 -11.00
C LYS A 18 16.65 7.69 -11.17
N GLY A 19 17.22 8.19 -10.05
CA GLY A 19 17.92 9.48 -10.01
C GLY A 19 17.03 10.72 -10.06
N LYS A 20 15.69 10.58 -10.05
CA LYS A 20 14.74 11.70 -9.97
C LYS A 20 14.33 11.93 -8.52
N ILE A 21 14.41 13.16 -8.07
CA ILE A 21 13.94 13.59 -6.76
C ILE A 21 12.44 13.89 -6.85
N CYS A 22 11.66 13.26 -5.99
CA CYS A 22 10.21 13.41 -5.91
C CYS A 22 9.81 13.87 -4.50
N GLU A 23 9.14 14.99 -4.39
CA GLU A 23 8.52 15.41 -3.13
C GLU A 23 7.17 14.72 -2.93
N MET A 24 6.90 14.31 -1.69
CA MET A 24 5.61 13.77 -1.30
C MET A 24 4.67 14.90 -0.87
N ALA A 25 3.48 14.94 -1.46
CA ALA A 25 2.41 15.82 -1.04
C ALA A 25 1.75 15.29 0.24
N ARG A 26 1.03 16.17 0.96
CA ARG A 26 0.21 15.72 2.09
C ARG A 26 -0.89 14.77 1.62
N PRO A 27 -1.15 13.68 2.36
CA PRO A 27 -2.19 12.72 1.99
C PRO A 27 -3.58 13.36 2.05
N ALA A 28 -4.49 12.90 1.19
CA ALA A 28 -5.91 13.19 1.28
C ALA A 28 -6.55 12.47 2.47
N ILE A 29 -7.74 12.90 2.91
CA ILE A 29 -8.40 12.30 4.09
C ILE A 29 -8.65 10.81 3.88
N ASN A 30 -9.21 10.40 2.75
CA ASN A 30 -9.48 8.99 2.45
C ASN A 30 -8.21 8.13 2.32
N HIS A 31 -7.09 8.72 1.92
CA HIS A 31 -5.79 8.05 1.98
C HIS A 31 -5.38 7.79 3.44
N ALA A 32 -5.55 8.80 4.31
CA ALA A 32 -5.21 8.66 5.73
C ALA A 32 -6.11 7.63 6.43
N GLU A 33 -7.41 7.58 6.11
CA GLU A 33 -8.34 6.58 6.63
C GLU A 33 -7.94 5.16 6.20
N ALA A 34 -7.75 4.92 4.91
CA ALA A 34 -7.30 3.63 4.41
C ALA A 34 -5.96 3.21 5.03
N GLY A 35 -5.03 4.16 5.21
CA GLY A 35 -3.76 3.93 5.88
C GLY A 35 -3.93 3.51 7.34
N ALA A 36 -4.79 4.20 8.09
CA ALA A 36 -5.08 3.88 9.49
C ALA A 36 -5.68 2.47 9.62
N ASN A 37 -6.63 2.10 8.76
CA ASN A 37 -7.27 0.79 8.74
C ASN A 37 -6.25 -0.32 8.42
N LEU A 38 -5.40 -0.12 7.40
CA LEU A 38 -4.32 -1.05 7.08
C LEU A 38 -3.34 -1.20 8.24
N ILE A 39 -2.90 -0.11 8.87
CA ILE A 39 -1.99 -0.15 10.02
C ILE A 39 -2.62 -0.97 11.16
N TRP A 40 -3.91 -0.78 11.45
CA TRP A 40 -4.61 -1.54 12.48
C TRP A 40 -4.67 -3.04 12.15
N LEU A 41 -5.05 -3.41 10.93
CA LEU A 41 -5.12 -4.78 10.44
C LEU A 41 -3.75 -5.47 10.51
N PHE A 42 -2.71 -4.82 9.99
CA PHE A 42 -1.35 -5.34 9.96
C PHE A 42 -0.76 -5.44 11.37
N LYS A 43 -1.00 -4.46 12.24
CA LYS A 43 -0.52 -4.50 13.63
C LYS A 43 -1.10 -5.68 14.40
N ASN A 44 -2.37 -5.99 14.19
CA ASN A 44 -3.01 -7.14 14.81
C ASN A 44 -2.45 -8.45 14.26
N TYR A 45 -2.31 -8.56 12.94
CA TYR A 45 -1.80 -9.76 12.28
C TYR A 45 -0.33 -10.04 12.62
N PHE A 46 0.56 -9.04 12.55
CA PHE A 46 2.00 -9.24 12.78
C PHE A 46 2.42 -9.23 14.26
N ARG A 47 1.47 -9.09 15.18
CA ARG A 47 1.78 -9.15 16.62
C ARG A 47 2.33 -10.53 17.01
N GLY A 48 3.57 -10.56 17.52
CA GLY A 48 4.25 -11.79 17.94
C GLY A 48 4.83 -12.63 16.80
N ARG A 49 4.66 -12.23 15.52
CA ARG A 49 5.23 -12.93 14.36
C ARG A 49 6.67 -12.50 14.10
N GLU A 50 7.39 -13.31 13.33
CA GLU A 50 8.79 -13.04 12.95
C GLU A 50 8.91 -11.84 12.02
N CYS A 51 8.07 -11.77 10.98
CA CYS A 51 8.04 -10.64 10.07
C CYS A 51 7.53 -9.37 10.78
N LYS A 52 8.05 -8.24 10.37
CA LYS A 52 7.68 -6.92 10.92
C LYS A 52 7.10 -6.05 9.82
N PHE A 53 6.09 -5.26 10.17
CA PHE A 53 5.57 -4.25 9.27
C PHE A 53 5.95 -2.85 9.77
N PHE A 54 6.09 -1.93 8.85
CA PHE A 54 6.47 -0.55 9.09
C PHE A 54 5.59 0.38 8.25
N PRO A 55 4.91 1.35 8.86
CA PRO A 55 4.29 2.45 8.14
C PRO A 55 5.36 3.49 7.78
N GLU A 56 5.29 4.00 6.57
CA GLU A 56 6.13 5.08 6.02
C GLU A 56 7.64 4.92 6.29
N PRO A 57 8.23 3.73 6.11
CA PRO A 57 9.66 3.55 6.34
C PRO A 57 10.47 4.07 5.17
N LEU A 58 11.65 4.64 5.43
CA LEU A 58 12.64 4.84 4.38
C LEU A 58 13.20 3.47 3.96
N VAL A 59 13.05 3.13 2.68
CA VAL A 59 13.54 1.90 2.07
C VAL A 59 14.58 2.23 1.02
N GLN A 60 15.77 1.67 1.16
CA GLN A 60 16.86 1.81 0.20
C GLN A 60 16.91 0.58 -0.72
N LEU A 61 16.72 0.80 -2.02
CA LEU A 61 16.75 -0.20 -3.08
C LEU A 61 17.88 0.13 -4.05
N GLY A 62 19.10 -0.41 -3.78
CA GLY A 62 20.31 0.00 -4.51
C GLY A 62 20.62 1.47 -4.28
N ASP A 63 20.62 2.25 -5.36
CA ASP A 63 20.85 3.70 -5.34
C ASP A 63 19.55 4.51 -5.15
N ASP A 64 18.39 3.85 -5.16
CA ASP A 64 17.10 4.48 -5.00
C ASP A 64 16.63 4.47 -3.53
N GLU A 65 15.93 5.51 -3.14
CA GLU A 65 15.30 5.65 -1.82
C GLU A 65 13.81 5.95 -1.98
N VAL A 66 12.97 5.10 -1.40
CA VAL A 66 11.51 5.24 -1.43
C VAL A 66 10.92 5.21 -0.03
N VAL A 67 9.74 5.80 0.12
CA VAL A 67 8.97 5.78 1.37
C VAL A 67 7.57 5.24 1.07
N PRO A 68 7.41 3.91 1.00
CA PRO A 68 6.10 3.31 0.80
C PRO A 68 5.18 3.54 1.99
N ASP A 69 3.87 3.60 1.76
CA ASP A 69 2.90 3.79 2.85
C ASP A 69 2.99 2.66 3.88
N ILE A 70 3.18 1.42 3.44
CA ILE A 70 3.45 0.27 4.34
C ILE A 70 4.43 -0.69 3.67
N CYS A 71 5.35 -1.26 4.44
CA CYS A 71 6.09 -2.43 4.02
C CYS A 71 6.16 -3.52 5.09
N VAL A 72 6.40 -4.77 4.66
CA VAL A 72 6.63 -5.93 5.52
C VAL A 72 8.00 -6.52 5.23
N VAL A 73 8.75 -6.81 6.29
CA VAL A 73 10.11 -7.37 6.22
C VAL A 73 10.21 -8.59 7.11
N CYS A 74 10.57 -9.74 6.54
CA CYS A 74 10.80 -10.98 7.27
C CYS A 74 12.28 -11.19 7.60
N ASP A 75 13.17 -10.76 6.72
CA ASP A 75 14.61 -10.77 6.99
C ASP A 75 15.01 -9.57 7.87
N ARG A 76 15.16 -9.81 9.15
CA ARG A 76 15.54 -8.77 10.13
C ARG A 76 16.90 -8.14 9.89
N THR A 77 17.78 -8.76 9.12
CA THR A 77 19.10 -8.19 8.81
C THR A 77 18.99 -6.93 7.93
N LYS A 78 17.88 -6.79 7.20
CA LYS A 78 17.56 -5.61 6.38
C LYS A 78 17.11 -4.39 7.21
N ILE A 79 16.63 -4.62 8.43
CA ILE A 79 16.09 -3.56 9.31
C ILE A 79 17.26 -2.87 10.01
N LYS A 80 17.49 -1.59 9.72
CA LYS A 80 18.48 -0.74 10.38
C LYS A 80 17.78 0.31 11.24
N GLU A 81 18.53 1.05 12.01
CA GLU A 81 18.00 2.04 12.96
C GLU A 81 17.10 3.10 12.30
N THR A 82 17.46 3.56 11.09
CA THR A 82 16.75 4.65 10.41
C THR A 82 16.11 4.27 9.08
N ARG A 83 16.37 3.07 8.57
CA ARG A 83 15.90 2.63 7.24
C ARG A 83 15.89 1.12 7.09
N ILE A 84 15.26 0.67 6.04
CA ILE A 84 15.33 -0.71 5.54
C ILE A 84 16.27 -0.73 4.35
N ILE A 85 17.23 -1.69 4.33
CA ILE A 85 18.18 -1.84 3.22
C ILE A 85 17.87 -3.13 2.46
N GLY A 86 17.56 -3.00 1.19
CA GLY A 86 17.14 -4.08 0.30
C GLY A 86 15.63 -4.28 0.28
N ALA A 87 15.18 -5.21 -0.56
CA ALA A 87 13.77 -5.44 -0.84
C ALA A 87 12.97 -5.94 0.38
N PRO A 88 11.89 -5.24 0.80
CA PRO A 88 10.85 -5.81 1.65
C PRO A 88 10.15 -7.00 1.00
N ASP A 89 9.45 -7.82 1.77
CA ASP A 89 8.67 -8.95 1.24
C ASP A 89 7.34 -8.49 0.61
N LEU A 90 6.70 -7.49 1.20
CA LEU A 90 5.48 -6.85 0.73
C LEU A 90 5.63 -5.33 0.82
N ILE A 91 5.16 -4.63 -0.20
CA ILE A 91 4.97 -3.18 -0.21
C ILE A 91 3.51 -2.86 -0.53
N ILE A 92 2.97 -1.84 0.13
CA ILE A 92 1.64 -1.28 -0.13
C ILE A 92 1.80 0.23 -0.38
N GLU A 93 1.23 0.68 -1.49
CA GLU A 93 1.06 2.09 -1.83
C GLU A 93 -0.43 2.44 -1.86
N ILE A 94 -0.78 3.53 -1.21
CA ILE A 94 -2.15 4.04 -1.16
C ILE A 94 -2.23 5.22 -2.12
N LEU A 95 -3.03 5.12 -3.15
CA LEU A 95 -3.08 6.14 -4.20
C LEU A 95 -3.62 7.47 -3.67
N SER A 96 -2.93 8.52 -4.06
CA SER A 96 -3.42 9.89 -3.98
C SER A 96 -3.46 10.50 -5.40
N PRO A 97 -4.20 11.59 -5.61
CA PRO A 97 -4.22 12.25 -6.92
C PRO A 97 -2.82 12.68 -7.41
N SER A 98 -1.91 12.98 -6.49
CA SER A 98 -0.55 13.46 -6.79
C SER A 98 0.47 12.35 -7.02
N THR A 99 0.25 11.13 -6.52
CA THR A 99 1.22 10.03 -6.59
C THR A 99 0.84 8.95 -7.59
N ARG A 100 -0.43 8.90 -8.04
CA ARG A 100 -1.01 7.81 -8.86
C ARG A 100 -0.10 7.34 -10.00
N ASN A 101 0.39 8.23 -10.85
CA ASN A 101 1.20 7.82 -12.01
C ASN A 101 2.54 7.23 -11.58
N ARG A 102 3.17 7.80 -10.55
CA ARG A 102 4.42 7.32 -9.99
C ARG A 102 4.27 5.93 -9.38
N ASP A 103 3.23 5.71 -8.57
CA ASP A 103 2.98 4.44 -7.90
C ASP A 103 2.63 3.33 -8.90
N VAL A 104 1.88 3.67 -9.95
CA VAL A 104 1.45 2.70 -10.97
C VAL A 104 2.54 2.38 -11.99
N GLU A 105 3.42 3.31 -12.33
CA GLU A 105 4.42 3.15 -13.40
C GLU A 105 5.85 3.05 -12.87
N ASP A 106 6.35 4.10 -12.19
CA ASP A 106 7.77 4.18 -11.81
C ASP A 106 8.09 3.20 -10.68
N LYS A 107 7.27 3.17 -9.61
CA LYS A 107 7.45 2.26 -8.47
C LYS A 107 7.17 0.81 -8.84
N TYR A 108 6.17 0.54 -9.70
CA TYR A 108 5.90 -0.79 -10.21
C TYR A 108 7.14 -1.43 -10.86
N ALA A 109 7.80 -0.67 -11.75
CA ALA A 109 9.00 -1.15 -12.42
C ALA A 109 10.17 -1.32 -11.44
N LEU A 110 10.37 -0.35 -10.54
CA LEU A 110 11.43 -0.38 -9.51
C LEU A 110 11.25 -1.58 -8.57
N TYR A 111 10.04 -1.83 -8.11
CA TYR A 111 9.75 -2.90 -7.16
C TYR A 111 9.94 -4.30 -7.81
N ALA A 112 9.55 -4.46 -9.07
CA ALA A 112 9.82 -5.69 -9.82
C ALA A 112 11.32 -5.93 -9.97
N GLU A 113 12.09 -4.90 -10.39
CA GLU A 113 13.54 -4.95 -10.59
C GLU A 113 14.28 -5.37 -9.32
N HIS A 114 13.83 -4.89 -8.15
CA HIS A 114 14.44 -5.21 -6.87
C HIS A 114 13.88 -6.47 -6.19
N GLY A 115 12.94 -7.17 -6.81
CA GLY A 115 12.45 -8.45 -6.32
C GLY A 115 11.46 -8.34 -5.15
N ILE A 116 10.65 -7.27 -5.09
CA ILE A 116 9.54 -7.17 -4.14
C ILE A 116 8.52 -8.26 -4.50
N ARG A 117 8.33 -9.23 -3.60
CA ARG A 117 7.55 -10.44 -3.87
C ARG A 117 6.06 -10.18 -4.07
N GLU A 118 5.52 -9.23 -3.30
CA GLU A 118 4.11 -8.84 -3.41
C GLU A 118 4.00 -7.31 -3.30
N TYR A 119 3.24 -6.71 -4.20
CA TYR A 119 3.02 -5.27 -4.27
C TYR A 119 1.53 -4.98 -4.37
N TRP A 120 1.00 -4.16 -3.46
CA TRP A 120 -0.39 -3.73 -3.46
C TRP A 120 -0.52 -2.26 -3.82
N ILE A 121 -1.48 -1.97 -4.68
CA ILE A 121 -1.96 -0.63 -4.93
C ILE A 121 -3.38 -0.53 -4.36
N VAL A 122 -3.55 0.30 -3.34
CA VAL A 122 -4.84 0.60 -2.73
C VAL A 122 -5.37 1.89 -3.32
N ASP A 123 -6.56 1.88 -3.91
CA ASP A 123 -7.24 3.06 -4.42
C ASP A 123 -8.41 3.43 -3.49
N PRO A 124 -8.22 4.41 -2.57
CA PRO A 124 -9.24 4.79 -1.61
C PRO A 124 -10.47 5.42 -2.26
N LYS A 125 -10.32 6.00 -3.45
CA LYS A 125 -11.42 6.62 -4.17
C LYS A 125 -12.29 5.58 -4.89
N ALA A 126 -11.66 4.53 -5.42
CA ALA A 126 -12.36 3.45 -6.11
C ALA A 126 -12.79 2.33 -5.15
N GLY A 127 -12.36 2.35 -3.88
CA GLY A 127 -12.60 1.26 -2.93
C GLY A 127 -11.99 -0.05 -3.42
N SER A 128 -10.76 -0.03 -3.95
CA SER A 128 -10.18 -1.23 -4.56
C SER A 128 -8.73 -1.46 -4.16
N VAL A 129 -8.33 -2.74 -4.17
CA VAL A 129 -6.95 -3.19 -3.99
C VAL A 129 -6.53 -3.98 -5.20
N THR A 130 -5.43 -3.59 -5.82
CA THR A 130 -4.78 -4.32 -6.90
C THR A 130 -3.52 -4.98 -6.37
N VAL A 131 -3.43 -6.28 -6.49
CA VAL A 131 -2.33 -7.12 -5.97
C VAL A 131 -1.48 -7.61 -7.13
N TYR A 132 -0.19 -7.33 -7.08
CA TYR A 132 0.83 -7.83 -7.98
C TYR A 132 1.72 -8.82 -7.25
N VAL A 133 1.99 -9.96 -7.88
CA VAL A 133 2.84 -11.03 -7.34
C VAL A 133 3.99 -11.27 -8.30
N LEU A 134 5.20 -11.28 -7.78
CA LEU A 134 6.40 -11.49 -8.59
C LEU A 134 6.55 -12.97 -8.91
N ASP A 135 6.72 -13.30 -10.19
CA ASP A 135 6.99 -14.65 -10.66
C ASP A 135 8.49 -15.03 -10.52
N SER A 136 8.82 -16.27 -10.92
CA SER A 136 10.20 -16.76 -10.90
C SER A 136 11.15 -16.06 -11.88
N ASP A 137 10.60 -15.37 -12.88
CA ASP A 137 11.36 -14.65 -13.89
C ASP A 137 11.61 -13.18 -13.50
N GLY A 138 11.15 -12.76 -12.30
CA GLY A 138 11.29 -11.41 -11.79
C GLY A 138 10.32 -10.42 -12.42
N ARG A 139 9.15 -10.89 -12.85
CA ARG A 139 8.09 -10.07 -13.43
C ARG A 139 6.82 -10.21 -12.61
N TYR A 140 6.06 -9.14 -12.50
CA TYR A 140 4.74 -9.25 -11.90
C TYR A 140 3.77 -9.98 -12.83
N GLU A 141 3.10 -11.00 -12.28
CA GLU A 141 1.98 -11.68 -12.94
C GLU A 141 0.84 -10.70 -13.25
N PRO A 142 -0.12 -11.09 -14.12
CA PRO A 142 -1.35 -10.31 -14.29
C PRO A 142 -2.01 -10.04 -12.94
N PRO A 143 -2.35 -8.77 -12.63
CA PRO A 143 -2.81 -8.40 -11.30
C PRO A 143 -4.16 -9.00 -10.96
N ARG A 144 -4.37 -9.21 -9.65
CA ARG A 144 -5.68 -9.53 -9.07
C ARG A 144 -6.25 -8.26 -8.47
N SER A 145 -7.48 -7.91 -8.84
CA SER A 145 -8.16 -6.74 -8.29
C SER A 145 -9.35 -7.16 -7.44
N HIS A 146 -9.46 -6.56 -6.27
CA HIS A 146 -10.54 -6.74 -5.32
C HIS A 146 -11.20 -5.38 -5.06
N SER A 147 -12.52 -5.32 -5.14
CA SER A 147 -13.27 -4.07 -4.96
C SER A 147 -14.28 -4.20 -3.84
N PHE A 148 -14.38 -3.19 -3.03
CA PHE A 148 -15.45 -3.02 -2.06
C PHE A 148 -16.78 -2.90 -2.83
N ILE A 149 -17.79 -3.57 -2.32
CA ILE A 149 -19.15 -3.58 -2.88
C ILE A 149 -20.08 -3.16 -1.75
N SER A 150 -20.75 -2.03 -1.92
CA SER A 150 -21.71 -1.52 -0.94
C SER A 150 -22.92 -2.44 -0.78
N GLU A 151 -23.62 -2.37 0.33
CA GLU A 151 -24.83 -3.17 0.58
C GLU A 151 -25.91 -2.99 -0.49
N ARG A 152 -26.03 -1.78 -1.04
CA ARG A 152 -26.92 -1.48 -2.17
C ARG A 152 -26.52 -2.24 -3.43
N GLU A 153 -25.22 -2.24 -3.78
CA GLU A 153 -24.70 -2.96 -4.95
C GLU A 153 -24.82 -4.46 -4.76
N LYS A 154 -24.58 -4.98 -3.55
CA LYS A 154 -24.81 -6.40 -3.23
C LYS A 154 -26.28 -6.79 -3.44
N ALA A 155 -27.21 -5.97 -2.96
CA ALA A 155 -28.63 -6.21 -3.16
C ALA A 155 -29.00 -6.24 -4.65
N ASP A 156 -28.45 -5.34 -5.46
CA ASP A 156 -28.66 -5.32 -6.89
C ASP A 156 -28.05 -6.56 -7.58
N LEU A 157 -26.83 -6.96 -7.19
CA LEU A 157 -26.20 -8.19 -7.71
C LEU A 157 -27.04 -9.43 -7.41
N VAL A 158 -27.57 -9.56 -6.20
CA VAL A 158 -28.46 -10.66 -5.80
C VAL A 158 -29.74 -10.64 -6.64
N LYS A 159 -30.37 -9.46 -6.78
CA LYS A 159 -31.59 -9.27 -7.56
C LYS A 159 -31.45 -9.74 -9.01
N TYR A 160 -30.25 -9.55 -9.60
CA TYR A 160 -29.97 -9.96 -10.98
C TYR A 160 -29.28 -11.33 -11.10
N GLY A 161 -29.23 -12.13 -10.02
CA GLY A 161 -28.65 -13.49 -10.04
C GLY A 161 -27.13 -13.51 -10.19
N ARG A 162 -26.44 -12.41 -9.82
CA ARG A 162 -24.98 -12.21 -9.97
C ARG A 162 -24.23 -12.26 -8.63
N GLN A 163 -24.81 -12.88 -7.60
CA GLN A 163 -24.20 -12.96 -6.25
C GLN A 163 -22.81 -13.59 -6.23
N HIS A 164 -22.46 -14.40 -7.25
CA HIS A 164 -21.13 -14.98 -7.38
C HIS A 164 -20.01 -13.96 -7.64
N LEU A 165 -20.36 -12.72 -7.96
CA LEU A 165 -19.42 -11.60 -8.14
C LEU A 165 -19.14 -10.87 -6.82
N ILE A 166 -19.85 -11.18 -5.73
CA ILE A 166 -19.62 -10.58 -4.43
C ILE A 166 -18.39 -11.22 -3.81
N VAL A 167 -17.30 -10.44 -3.73
CA VAL A 167 -16.06 -10.81 -3.05
C VAL A 167 -15.85 -9.82 -1.93
N GLU A 168 -15.93 -10.28 -0.69
CA GLU A 168 -15.87 -9.43 0.50
C GLU A 168 -14.50 -9.42 1.18
N GLU A 169 -13.67 -10.41 0.85
CA GLU A 169 -12.38 -10.62 1.48
C GLU A 169 -11.29 -10.81 0.42
N MET A 170 -10.09 -10.37 0.77
CA MET A 170 -8.88 -10.68 0.01
C MET A 170 -7.82 -11.28 0.95
N ALA A 171 -6.90 -12.05 0.40
CA ALA A 171 -5.75 -12.58 1.13
C ALA A 171 -4.45 -12.18 0.45
N SER A 172 -3.41 -11.96 1.25
CA SER A 172 -2.05 -11.88 0.73
C SER A 172 -1.63 -13.23 0.15
N VAL A 173 -0.86 -13.21 -0.92
CA VAL A 173 -0.34 -14.45 -1.54
C VAL A 173 0.82 -14.99 -0.73
N ILE A 174 1.71 -14.12 -0.23
CA ILE A 174 2.87 -14.55 0.57
C ILE A 174 2.54 -14.74 2.06
N PHE A 175 1.40 -14.22 2.53
CA PHE A 175 0.84 -14.43 3.88
C PHE A 175 -0.61 -14.93 3.76
N PRO A 176 -0.86 -16.20 3.39
CA PRO A 176 -2.21 -16.67 3.02
C PRO A 176 -3.24 -16.60 4.15
N ASP A 177 -2.80 -16.50 5.40
CA ASP A 177 -3.63 -16.30 6.58
C ASP A 177 -3.84 -14.81 6.95
N LEU A 178 -3.24 -13.88 6.21
CA LEU A 178 -3.58 -12.46 6.27
C LEU A 178 -4.80 -12.22 5.36
N ILE A 179 -5.96 -12.33 5.97
CA ILE A 179 -7.25 -12.07 5.30
C ILE A 179 -7.70 -10.67 5.69
N ILE A 180 -8.07 -9.88 4.69
CA ILE A 180 -8.57 -8.52 4.84
C ILE A 180 -9.99 -8.47 4.32
N ARG A 181 -10.93 -8.04 5.15
CA ARG A 181 -12.28 -7.69 4.73
C ARG A 181 -12.26 -6.30 4.11
N LEU A 182 -12.82 -6.20 2.90
CA LEU A 182 -12.83 -4.93 2.18
C LEU A 182 -13.70 -3.89 2.89
N SER A 183 -14.74 -4.31 3.63
CA SER A 183 -15.52 -3.43 4.49
C SER A 183 -14.74 -2.87 5.70
N GLU A 184 -13.75 -3.60 6.22
CA GLU A 184 -12.88 -3.09 7.29
C GLU A 184 -11.80 -2.13 6.75
N LEU A 185 -11.40 -2.31 5.49
CA LEU A 185 -10.43 -1.43 4.84
C LEU A 185 -11.07 -0.12 4.37
N PHE A 186 -12.30 -0.19 3.86
CA PHE A 186 -13.04 0.90 3.24
C PHE A 186 -14.32 1.27 4.01
N ASP A 187 -14.30 1.17 5.37
CA ASP A 187 -15.45 1.42 6.24
C ASP A 187 -16.07 2.82 6.08
N TYR A 188 -15.25 3.81 5.67
CA TYR A 188 -15.70 5.17 5.37
C TYR A 188 -16.51 5.29 4.05
N MET A 189 -16.65 4.21 3.29
CA MET A 189 -17.43 4.17 2.04
C MET A 189 -18.84 3.58 2.25
N GLU A 190 -19.15 3.12 3.46
CA GLU A 190 -20.48 2.64 3.84
C GLU A 190 -21.38 3.85 4.15
N ASP A 191 -22.29 4.17 3.22
CA ASP A 191 -23.40 5.12 3.39
C ASP A 191 -24.75 4.47 3.13
#